data_26b51fb7c3b68872d9e22a85144eef61
#
_entry.id   26b51fb7c3b68872d9e22a85144eef61
#
_cell.length_a   1.000
_cell.length_b   1.000
_cell.length_c   1.000
_cell.angle_alpha   90.00
_cell.angle_beta   90.00
_cell.angle_gamma   90.00
#
_symmetry.space_group_name_H-M   'P 1'
#
loop_
_entity.id
_entity.type
_entity.pdbx_description
1 polymer ?
#
loop_
_entity_poly.entity_id
_entity_poly.type
_entity_poly.pdbx_seq_one_letter_code
_entity_poly.pdbx_strand_id
1 'polypeptide(L)'
;MQVAGSFAGYLGMFCLLGWAGETSETLRRRKGLVGFIAMLTGCMYAYLPFLPVYGLSQYGLPLLMYCVLRLGEKDRPKNFRILCYFYVLLFGCNSSLVLSGFAVLGIWAVWEIVTLVDKRKQFSAGQAAAWGILLLTYIVENGSLLLQLSGGQGEEISHKSEYLLSPVDFFSQLKTNLLQGGQHSVDYHGLILVVLLMTTVVLFFLNRATKKDIADKKNVPEGGEKRLWKAVGLSLAVIAGFAAVAALWDSSIGIAIRSSLGALKGFQANRVLWLSPCLWYFILGCSLLLLTEQLPERDTGAEKTGNGRRNGVIPGIIVMAAMLLTVATAGKILLESNLKPNLQKLVNWNYAAMSFRDYYAVDVLDQVQEYLRENTGEEPQDYRVVSLGIDPAAALYHGFYCLDGYSNNYSLEYKHRFREIIAPELDKSEYLEDSFDHWGNRCYLFSAECPGYYTIEKGGFYFQDYTIDAESLRQLGGSYLLSAAYIDHSEDTGLELMRPEAFETENSYYRIYLYRVMDNK
;
A
#
# COMPACT_ATOMS: atom_id res chain seq x y z
N MET A 1 -3.93 -0.77 13.21
CA MET A 1 -3.00 -0.42 12.10
C MET A 1 -3.51 0.72 11.23
N GLN A 2 -4.69 0.63 10.61
CA GLN A 2 -5.19 1.66 9.67
C GLN A 2 -5.24 3.07 10.28
N VAL A 3 -5.83 3.25 11.46
CA VAL A 3 -5.94 4.56 12.12
C VAL A 3 -4.57 5.18 12.41
N ALA A 4 -3.64 4.37 12.94
CA ALA A 4 -2.28 4.83 13.24
C ALA A 4 -1.51 5.18 11.96
N GLY A 5 -1.67 4.38 10.89
CA GLY A 5 -1.07 4.64 9.58
C GLY A 5 -1.62 5.94 8.97
N SER A 6 -2.94 6.10 8.90
CA SER A 6 -3.59 7.32 8.40
C SER A 6 -3.16 8.56 9.19
N PHE A 7 -3.05 8.45 10.53
CA PHE A 7 -2.56 9.54 11.36
C PHE A 7 -1.09 9.89 11.05
N ALA A 8 -0.22 8.90 10.88
CA ALA A 8 1.17 9.12 10.51
C ALA A 8 1.28 9.79 9.12
N GLY A 9 0.47 9.35 8.16
CA GLY A 9 0.41 9.94 6.82
C GLY A 9 -0.07 11.40 6.84
N TYR A 10 -1.15 11.67 7.56
CA TYR A 10 -1.66 13.03 7.76
C TYR A 10 -0.61 13.93 8.39
N LEU A 11 -0.10 13.53 9.57
CA LEU A 11 0.87 14.32 10.32
C LEU A 11 2.14 14.55 9.51
N GLY A 12 2.63 13.52 8.83
CA GLY A 12 3.82 13.60 8.00
C GLY A 12 3.67 14.59 6.86
N MET A 13 2.58 14.51 6.09
CA MET A 13 2.34 15.42 4.97
C MET A 13 2.09 16.85 5.46
N PHE A 14 1.35 17.01 6.55
CA PHE A 14 1.12 18.32 7.19
C PHE A 14 2.43 18.98 7.62
N CYS A 15 3.29 18.26 8.32
CA CYS A 15 4.59 18.77 8.79
C CYS A 15 5.54 19.05 7.62
N LEU A 16 5.56 18.17 6.60
CA LEU A 16 6.43 18.31 5.43
C LEU A 16 6.07 19.56 4.61
N LEU A 17 4.79 19.80 4.36
CA LEU A 17 4.32 20.99 3.65
C LEU A 17 4.44 22.27 4.50
N GLY A 18 4.22 22.18 5.81
CA GLY A 18 4.51 23.27 6.73
C GLY A 18 5.96 23.71 6.65
N TRP A 19 6.90 22.73 6.68
CA TRP A 19 8.32 22.97 6.50
C TRP A 19 8.64 23.58 5.11
N ALA A 20 8.02 23.09 4.04
CA ALA A 20 8.19 23.66 2.71
C ALA A 20 7.71 25.13 2.66
N GLY A 21 6.61 25.47 3.34
CA GLY A 21 6.10 26.83 3.46
C GLY A 21 7.03 27.78 4.24
N GLU A 22 7.87 27.27 5.15
CA GLU A 22 8.87 28.07 5.87
C GLU A 22 9.99 28.61 4.96
N THR A 23 10.14 28.07 3.75
CA THR A 23 11.20 28.45 2.81
C THR A 23 11.00 29.84 2.17
N SER A 24 9.77 30.36 2.18
CA SER A 24 9.39 31.65 1.60
C SER A 24 8.89 32.63 2.66
N GLU A 25 9.35 33.89 2.60
CA GLU A 25 8.88 34.93 3.52
C GLU A 25 7.39 35.25 3.28
N THR A 26 6.95 35.28 2.03
CA THR A 26 5.56 35.48 1.65
C THR A 26 4.66 34.40 2.25
N LEU A 27 5.06 33.14 2.16
CA LEU A 27 4.30 32.03 2.74
C LEU A 27 4.32 32.05 4.28
N ARG A 28 5.44 32.47 4.92
CA ARG A 28 5.49 32.67 6.38
C ARG A 28 4.48 33.70 6.86
N ARG A 29 4.19 34.75 6.07
CA ARG A 29 3.15 35.75 6.39
C ARG A 29 1.74 35.18 6.22
N ARG A 30 1.56 34.12 5.39
CA ARG A 30 0.27 33.48 5.05
C ARG A 30 0.06 32.14 5.77
N LYS A 31 0.50 32.03 7.04
CA LYS A 31 0.48 30.80 7.83
C LYS A 31 -0.86 30.07 7.82
N GLY A 32 -1.99 30.80 7.87
CA GLY A 32 -3.32 30.20 7.81
C GLY A 32 -3.59 29.46 6.51
N LEU A 33 -3.21 30.02 5.37
CA LEU A 33 -3.41 29.39 4.07
C LEU A 33 -2.44 28.22 3.85
N VAL A 34 -1.18 28.37 4.28
CA VAL A 34 -0.18 27.27 4.29
C VAL A 34 -0.70 26.10 5.14
N GLY A 35 -1.20 26.40 6.36
CA GLY A 35 -1.78 25.40 7.25
C GLY A 35 -3.00 24.71 6.64
N PHE A 36 -3.87 25.46 5.95
CA PHE A 36 -5.03 24.90 5.25
C PHE A 36 -4.62 23.95 4.11
N ILE A 37 -3.65 24.35 3.27
CA ILE A 37 -3.11 23.51 2.18
C ILE A 37 -2.50 22.23 2.76
N ALA A 38 -1.67 22.37 3.80
CA ALA A 38 -1.03 21.24 4.46
C ALA A 38 -2.04 20.27 5.09
N MET A 39 -3.08 20.81 5.74
CA MET A 39 -4.18 20.02 6.30
C MET A 39 -4.95 19.29 5.20
N LEU A 40 -5.38 19.98 4.15
CA LEU A 40 -6.16 19.41 3.06
C LEU A 40 -5.40 18.29 2.36
N THR A 41 -4.14 18.56 1.97
CA THR A 41 -3.27 17.59 1.30
C THR A 41 -2.94 16.40 2.22
N GLY A 42 -2.72 16.67 3.51
CA GLY A 42 -2.50 15.65 4.53
C GLY A 42 -3.71 14.73 4.71
N CYS A 43 -4.92 15.29 4.75
CA CYS A 43 -6.17 14.51 4.80
C CYS A 43 -6.31 13.64 3.54
N MET A 44 -6.09 14.19 2.34
CA MET A 44 -6.18 13.43 1.10
C MET A 44 -5.23 12.23 1.13
N TYR A 45 -3.96 12.45 1.48
CA TYR A 45 -2.96 11.38 1.56
C TYR A 45 -3.31 10.30 2.59
N ALA A 46 -3.80 10.71 3.75
CA ALA A 46 -4.16 9.80 4.85
C ALA A 46 -5.32 8.85 4.51
N TYR A 47 -6.19 9.24 3.59
CA TYR A 47 -7.35 8.46 3.18
C TYR A 47 -7.21 7.82 1.80
N LEU A 48 -6.01 7.82 1.21
CA LEU A 48 -5.72 7.00 0.04
C LEU A 48 -5.96 5.51 0.37
N PRO A 49 -6.40 4.71 -0.62
CA PRO A 49 -6.75 3.31 -0.41
C PRO A 49 -5.52 2.41 -0.28
N PHE A 50 -4.61 2.76 0.63
CA PHE A 50 -3.48 1.91 0.97
C PHE A 50 -3.94 0.72 1.79
N LEU A 51 -3.32 -0.43 1.56
CA LEU A 51 -3.65 -1.65 2.27
C LEU A 51 -3.02 -1.65 3.67
N PRO A 52 -3.82 -1.74 4.76
CA PRO A 52 -3.32 -1.67 6.13
C PRO A 52 -2.33 -2.77 6.50
N VAL A 53 -2.37 -3.92 5.80
CA VAL A 53 -1.46 -5.05 6.00
C VAL A 53 0.00 -4.68 5.75
N TYR A 54 0.27 -3.66 4.95
CA TYR A 54 1.62 -3.18 4.66
C TYR A 54 2.14 -2.14 5.68
N GLY A 55 1.40 -1.90 6.73
CA GLY A 55 1.79 -1.04 7.84
C GLY A 55 2.14 0.38 7.41
N LEU A 56 3.32 0.84 7.83
CA LEU A 56 3.83 2.18 7.52
C LEU A 56 4.52 2.28 6.15
N SER A 57 4.65 1.18 5.39
CA SER A 57 5.38 1.15 4.10
C SER A 57 4.97 2.24 3.11
N GLN A 58 3.71 2.67 3.14
CA GLN A 58 3.18 3.77 2.33
C GLN A 58 2.74 4.93 3.23
N TYR A 59 1.87 4.69 4.22
CA TYR A 59 1.34 5.73 5.11
C TYR A 59 2.45 6.55 5.81
N GLY A 60 3.52 5.89 6.25
CA GLY A 60 4.57 6.51 7.08
C GLY A 60 5.59 7.33 6.31
N LEU A 61 5.63 7.25 4.97
CA LEU A 61 6.67 7.87 4.16
C LEU A 61 6.79 9.40 4.32
N PRO A 62 5.70 10.20 4.31
CA PRO A 62 5.82 11.64 4.47
C PRO A 62 6.45 12.04 5.81
N LEU A 63 6.10 11.33 6.89
CA LEU A 63 6.66 11.62 8.21
C LEU A 63 8.12 11.17 8.31
N LEU A 64 8.49 10.04 7.68
CA LEU A 64 9.89 9.63 7.55
C LEU A 64 10.71 10.70 6.81
N MET A 65 10.21 11.15 5.65
CA MET A 65 10.85 12.19 4.85
C MET A 65 11.03 13.49 5.66
N TYR A 66 9.99 13.92 6.39
CA TYR A 66 10.06 15.07 7.28
C TYR A 66 11.13 14.89 8.37
N CYS A 67 11.14 13.77 9.08
CA CYS A 67 12.12 13.50 10.14
C CYS A 67 13.55 13.51 9.60
N VAL A 68 13.80 12.88 8.45
CA VAL A 68 15.11 12.84 7.80
C VAL A 68 15.58 14.24 7.42
N LEU A 69 14.72 15.07 6.80
CA LEU A 69 15.06 16.45 6.45
C LEU A 69 15.41 17.29 7.69
N ARG A 70 14.63 17.14 8.77
CA ARG A 70 14.84 17.89 10.03
C ARG A 70 16.07 17.42 10.80
N LEU A 71 16.46 16.15 10.71
CA LEU A 71 17.72 15.65 11.29
C LEU A 71 18.95 16.20 10.58
N GLY A 72 18.80 16.68 9.33
CA GLY A 72 19.84 17.40 8.60
C GLY A 72 20.11 18.83 9.10
N GLU A 73 19.17 19.42 9.85
CA GLU A 73 19.31 20.78 10.39
C GLU A 73 20.10 20.79 11.71
N LYS A 74 21.08 21.70 11.85
CA LYS A 74 22.00 21.72 13.01
C LYS A 74 21.36 22.19 14.32
N ASP A 75 20.41 23.13 14.25
CA ASP A 75 19.90 23.86 15.41
C ASP A 75 18.59 23.29 15.99
N ARG A 76 18.40 21.96 15.90
CA ARG A 76 17.18 21.34 16.43
C ARG A 76 17.36 20.90 17.89
N PRO A 77 16.34 21.11 18.74
CA PRO A 77 16.36 20.65 20.13
C PRO A 77 16.62 19.13 20.21
N LYS A 78 17.38 18.71 21.23
CA LYS A 78 17.72 17.30 21.46
C LYS A 78 16.48 16.41 21.53
N ASN A 79 15.45 16.83 22.25
CA ASN A 79 14.20 16.07 22.40
C ASN A 79 13.49 15.85 21.07
N PHE A 80 13.50 16.86 20.18
CA PHE A 80 12.93 16.72 18.85
C PHE A 80 13.71 15.70 17.99
N ARG A 81 15.04 15.74 18.07
CA ARG A 81 15.89 14.75 17.35
C ARG A 81 15.66 13.33 17.85
N ILE A 82 15.51 13.15 19.17
CA ILE A 82 15.17 11.85 19.77
C ILE A 82 13.82 11.36 19.22
N LEU A 83 12.82 12.22 19.13
CA LEU A 83 11.52 11.87 18.56
C LEU A 83 11.62 11.44 17.09
N CYS A 84 12.45 12.13 16.29
CA CYS A 84 12.70 11.72 14.90
C CYS A 84 13.36 10.34 14.81
N TYR A 85 14.39 10.05 15.64
CA TYR A 85 15.02 8.73 15.68
C TYR A 85 14.05 7.63 16.12
N PHE A 86 13.22 7.93 17.13
CA PHE A 86 12.18 7.01 17.58
C PHE A 86 11.20 6.70 16.45
N TYR A 87 10.79 7.71 15.67
CA TYR A 87 9.91 7.48 14.54
C TYR A 87 10.59 6.65 13.44
N VAL A 88 11.88 6.87 13.15
CA VAL A 88 12.63 6.04 12.18
C VAL A 88 12.65 4.56 12.62
N LEU A 89 12.89 4.31 13.91
CA LEU A 89 12.81 2.97 14.49
C LEU A 89 11.39 2.38 14.34
N LEU A 90 10.37 3.14 14.72
CA LEU A 90 8.96 2.73 14.60
C LEU A 90 8.59 2.41 13.15
N PHE A 91 9.06 3.23 12.19
CA PHE A 91 8.84 3.00 10.77
C PHE A 91 9.50 1.68 10.34
N GLY A 92 10.74 1.42 10.73
CA GLY A 92 11.43 0.17 10.42
C GLY A 92 10.68 -1.06 10.93
N CYS A 93 10.25 -1.05 12.20
CA CYS A 93 9.50 -2.16 12.82
C CYS A 93 8.08 -2.38 12.23
N ASN A 94 7.51 -1.39 11.54
CA ASN A 94 6.13 -1.44 11.04
C ASN A 94 6.04 -1.27 9.52
N SER A 95 7.12 -1.47 8.79
CA SER A 95 7.16 -1.39 7.33
C SER A 95 7.90 -2.57 6.73
N SER A 96 7.58 -2.92 5.50
CA SER A 96 8.17 -4.07 4.83
C SER A 96 9.50 -3.71 4.15
N LEU A 97 10.56 -4.44 4.49
CA LEU A 97 11.86 -4.34 3.80
C LEU A 97 11.70 -4.64 2.31
N VAL A 98 10.98 -5.72 1.97
CA VAL A 98 10.87 -6.24 0.59
C VAL A 98 10.03 -5.33 -0.30
N LEU A 99 8.99 -4.69 0.26
CA LEU A 99 8.03 -3.91 -0.53
C LEU A 99 8.51 -2.47 -0.79
N SER A 100 9.05 -1.81 0.23
CA SER A 100 9.49 -0.41 0.12
C SER A 100 10.85 -0.14 0.76
N GLY A 101 11.25 -0.94 1.74
CA GLY A 101 12.43 -0.69 2.56
C GLY A 101 13.73 -0.71 1.76
N PHE A 102 13.91 -1.65 0.83
CA PHE A 102 15.09 -1.68 -0.05
C PHE A 102 15.22 -0.40 -0.88
N ALA A 103 14.11 0.09 -1.44
CA ALA A 103 14.12 1.32 -2.23
C ALA A 103 14.42 2.54 -1.35
N VAL A 104 13.79 2.64 -0.17
CA VAL A 104 14.04 3.73 0.80
C VAL A 104 15.51 3.74 1.23
N LEU A 105 16.05 2.59 1.64
CA LEU A 105 17.45 2.47 2.06
C LEU A 105 18.41 2.83 0.92
N GLY A 106 18.14 2.33 -0.31
CA GLY A 106 18.98 2.57 -1.47
C GLY A 106 19.00 4.04 -1.88
N ILE A 107 17.84 4.68 -1.98
CA ILE A 107 17.73 6.10 -2.33
C ILE A 107 18.41 6.98 -1.27
N TRP A 108 18.18 6.65 0.00
CA TRP A 108 18.80 7.39 1.08
C TRP A 108 20.31 7.18 1.13
N ALA A 109 20.82 5.97 0.90
CA ALA A 109 22.25 5.70 0.78
C ALA A 109 22.89 6.51 -0.37
N VAL A 110 22.25 6.54 -1.55
CA VAL A 110 22.71 7.37 -2.68
C VAL A 110 22.77 8.85 -2.29
N TRP A 111 21.74 9.34 -1.59
CA TRP A 111 21.73 10.70 -1.09
C TRP A 111 22.91 10.99 -0.14
N GLU A 112 23.19 10.09 0.82
CA GLU A 112 24.33 10.25 1.75
C GLU A 112 25.68 10.23 1.00
N ILE A 113 25.84 9.31 0.05
CA ILE A 113 27.06 9.24 -0.78
C ILE A 113 27.24 10.53 -1.58
N VAL A 114 26.19 11.03 -2.23
CA VAL A 114 26.25 12.30 -2.98
C VAL A 114 26.60 13.47 -2.06
N THR A 115 26.11 13.50 -0.82
CA THR A 115 26.45 14.54 0.14
C THR A 115 27.88 14.44 0.65
N LEU A 116 28.44 13.23 0.74
CA LEU A 116 29.84 13.00 1.10
C LEU A 116 30.81 13.42 -0.01
N VAL A 117 30.43 13.14 -1.27
CA VAL A 117 31.30 13.44 -2.44
C VAL A 117 31.22 14.92 -2.85
N ASP A 118 30.03 15.51 -2.78
CA ASP A 118 29.85 16.93 -3.11
C ASP A 118 30.28 17.83 -1.94
N LYS A 119 31.50 18.33 -1.97
CA LYS A 119 32.08 19.23 -0.97
C LYS A 119 31.25 20.51 -0.73
N ARG A 120 30.27 20.84 -1.58
CA ARG A 120 29.35 21.97 -1.40
C ARG A 120 28.18 21.64 -0.48
N LYS A 121 27.93 20.33 -0.22
CA LYS A 121 26.89 19.85 0.67
C LYS A 121 27.51 19.49 2.03
N GLN A 122 26.77 19.78 3.11
CA GLN A 122 27.22 19.39 4.45
C GLN A 122 26.66 18.00 4.77
N PHE A 123 27.57 17.05 5.02
CA PHE A 123 27.21 15.75 5.58
C PHE A 123 26.53 15.92 6.94
N SER A 124 25.45 15.21 7.16
CA SER A 124 24.73 15.21 8.42
C SER A 124 24.88 13.88 9.16
N ALA A 125 25.67 13.87 10.21
CA ALA A 125 25.78 12.71 11.11
C ALA A 125 24.42 12.27 11.67
N GLY A 126 23.46 13.20 11.81
CA GLY A 126 22.11 12.90 12.27
C GLY A 126 21.31 12.07 11.26
N GLN A 127 21.43 12.38 9.98
CA GLN A 127 20.77 11.62 8.90
C GLN A 127 21.43 10.24 8.75
N ALA A 128 22.75 10.18 8.74
CA ALA A 128 23.50 8.92 8.65
C ALA A 128 23.17 7.97 9.83
N ALA A 129 23.07 8.51 11.06
CA ALA A 129 22.65 7.73 12.22
C ALA A 129 21.21 7.18 12.05
N ALA A 130 20.29 7.99 11.54
CA ALA A 130 18.92 7.55 11.28
C ALA A 130 18.86 6.47 10.19
N TRP A 131 19.67 6.59 9.13
CA TRP A 131 19.82 5.53 8.12
C TRP A 131 20.34 4.23 8.74
N GLY A 132 21.35 4.32 9.61
CA GLY A 132 21.87 3.16 10.34
C GLY A 132 20.85 2.49 11.25
N ILE A 133 20.00 3.28 11.94
CA ILE A 133 18.88 2.77 12.75
C ILE A 133 17.90 2.03 11.87
N LEU A 134 17.48 2.58 10.74
CA LEU A 134 16.55 1.94 9.82
C LEU A 134 17.12 0.64 9.25
N LEU A 135 18.39 0.66 8.82
CA LEU A 135 19.07 -0.54 8.32
C LEU A 135 19.12 -1.63 9.38
N LEU A 136 19.54 -1.30 10.60
CA LEU A 136 19.63 -2.25 11.70
C LEU A 136 18.26 -2.85 12.03
N THR A 137 17.23 -2.02 12.07
CA THR A 137 15.85 -2.47 12.31
C THR A 137 15.42 -3.50 11.27
N TYR A 138 15.64 -3.21 9.99
CA TYR A 138 15.29 -4.15 8.92
C TYR A 138 16.10 -5.45 8.96
N ILE A 139 17.39 -5.40 9.35
CA ILE A 139 18.22 -6.60 9.52
C ILE A 139 17.65 -7.48 10.64
N VAL A 140 17.26 -6.88 11.77
CA VAL A 140 16.70 -7.61 12.90
C VAL A 140 15.34 -8.22 12.56
N GLU A 141 14.44 -7.42 11.98
CA GLU A 141 13.06 -7.86 11.64
C GLU A 141 13.03 -8.91 10.51
N ASN A 142 14.01 -8.90 9.59
CA ASN A 142 14.04 -9.80 8.43
C ASN A 142 15.22 -10.78 8.50
N GLY A 143 15.73 -11.09 9.69
CA GLY A 143 16.91 -11.94 9.86
C GLY A 143 16.75 -13.32 9.21
N SER A 144 15.61 -13.97 9.36
CA SER A 144 15.30 -15.26 8.73
C SER A 144 15.33 -15.21 7.21
N LEU A 145 14.71 -14.16 6.61
CA LEU A 145 14.73 -13.94 5.17
C LEU A 145 16.16 -13.72 4.65
N LEU A 146 16.95 -12.93 5.36
CA LEU A 146 18.34 -12.66 4.97
C LEU A 146 19.22 -13.90 5.08
N LEU A 147 18.99 -14.76 6.09
CA LEU A 147 19.66 -16.04 6.23
C LEU A 147 19.28 -17.01 5.09
N GLN A 148 18.01 -17.08 4.70
CA GLN A 148 17.57 -17.86 3.53
C GLN A 148 18.25 -17.39 2.24
N LEU A 149 18.34 -16.08 2.02
CA LEU A 149 19.01 -15.50 0.84
C LEU A 149 20.52 -15.76 0.83
N SER A 150 21.14 -15.96 2.00
CA SER A 150 22.58 -16.28 2.12
C SER A 150 22.90 -17.79 1.99
N GLY A 151 21.91 -18.65 1.75
CA GLY A 151 22.10 -20.11 1.68
C GLY A 151 22.28 -20.80 3.04
N GLY A 152 21.97 -20.12 4.13
CA GLY A 152 22.28 -20.57 5.51
C GLY A 152 21.28 -21.52 6.19
N GLN A 153 20.12 -21.79 5.60
CA GLN A 153 19.18 -22.81 6.07
C GLN A 153 18.78 -23.65 4.86
N GLY A 154 19.12 -24.93 4.90
CA GLY A 154 18.90 -25.98 3.93
C GLY A 154 18.05 -25.64 2.70
N GLU A 155 18.41 -26.16 1.58
CA GLU A 155 17.93 -25.85 0.22
C GLU A 155 16.39 -25.99 0.01
N GLU A 156 15.57 -25.34 0.85
CA GLU A 156 14.14 -25.27 0.56
C GLU A 156 13.90 -24.30 -0.59
N ILE A 157 13.69 -24.86 -1.75
CA ILE A 157 13.33 -24.11 -2.95
C ILE A 157 11.97 -23.44 -2.70
N SER A 158 11.91 -22.13 -2.89
CA SER A 158 10.65 -21.38 -2.79
C SER A 158 9.70 -21.74 -3.93
N HIS A 159 8.38 -21.79 -3.66
CA HIS A 159 7.33 -21.94 -4.67
C HIS A 159 7.44 -20.91 -5.81
N LYS A 160 8.05 -19.76 -5.55
CA LYS A 160 8.30 -18.71 -6.57
C LYS A 160 9.25 -19.13 -7.68
N SER A 161 9.97 -20.24 -7.52
CA SER A 161 10.80 -20.81 -8.60
C SER A 161 9.97 -21.21 -9.82
N GLU A 162 8.67 -21.49 -9.65
CA GLU A 162 7.73 -21.82 -10.73
C GLU A 162 6.96 -20.62 -11.29
N TYR A 163 7.19 -19.40 -10.78
CA TYR A 163 6.49 -18.23 -11.32
C TYR A 163 6.73 -18.07 -12.82
N LEU A 164 5.63 -18.01 -13.56
CA LEU A 164 5.68 -17.63 -14.97
C LEU A 164 5.79 -16.10 -15.06
N LEU A 165 6.87 -15.65 -15.65
CA LEU A 165 7.15 -14.25 -15.85
C LEU A 165 6.86 -13.89 -17.32
N SER A 166 5.76 -13.16 -17.54
CA SER A 166 5.40 -12.67 -18.88
C SER A 166 5.97 -11.27 -19.10
N PRO A 167 6.78 -11.05 -20.16
CA PRO A 167 7.36 -9.76 -20.43
C PRO A 167 6.31 -8.74 -20.91
N VAL A 168 6.44 -7.51 -20.43
CA VAL A 168 5.62 -6.37 -20.84
C VAL A 168 6.48 -5.43 -21.72
N ASP A 169 5.85 -4.74 -22.68
CA ASP A 169 6.56 -3.72 -23.45
C ASP A 169 6.98 -2.56 -22.55
N PHE A 170 8.26 -2.21 -22.59
CA PHE A 170 8.85 -1.19 -21.71
C PHE A 170 8.15 0.17 -21.82
N PHE A 171 7.90 0.65 -23.04
CA PHE A 171 7.31 1.99 -23.23
C PHE A 171 5.83 2.02 -22.85
N SER A 172 5.10 0.96 -23.14
CA SER A 172 3.72 0.81 -22.72
C SER A 172 3.61 0.80 -21.20
N GLN A 173 4.46 0.01 -20.52
CA GLN A 173 4.47 -0.09 -19.07
C GLN A 173 4.94 1.21 -18.42
N LEU A 174 5.96 1.88 -18.98
CA LEU A 174 6.42 3.19 -18.51
C LEU A 174 5.28 4.22 -18.56
N LYS A 175 4.54 4.27 -19.68
CA LYS A 175 3.38 5.15 -19.83
C LYS A 175 2.29 4.82 -18.79
N THR A 176 1.99 3.56 -18.60
CA THR A 176 1.00 3.10 -17.60
C THR A 176 1.43 3.50 -16.19
N ASN A 177 2.68 3.26 -15.81
CA ASN A 177 3.22 3.62 -14.51
C ASN A 177 3.15 5.14 -14.24
N LEU A 178 3.39 5.97 -15.27
CA LEU A 178 3.34 7.43 -15.15
C LEU A 178 1.92 7.99 -15.11
N LEU A 179 0.94 7.36 -15.78
CA LEU A 179 -0.42 7.88 -15.90
C LEU A 179 -1.42 7.23 -14.94
N GLN A 180 -1.18 5.99 -14.51
CA GLN A 180 -2.11 5.22 -13.69
C GLN A 180 -1.54 4.82 -12.32
N GLY A 181 -0.21 4.96 -12.15
CA GLY A 181 0.48 4.50 -10.94
C GLY A 181 0.73 2.99 -10.94
N GLY A 182 1.12 2.46 -9.77
CA GLY A 182 1.45 1.04 -9.58
C GLY A 182 0.30 0.22 -9.01
N GLN A 183 0.41 -1.08 -9.13
CA GLN A 183 -0.49 -2.03 -8.48
C GLN A 183 -0.57 -1.78 -6.96
N HIS A 184 -1.77 -1.78 -6.40
CA HIS A 184 -2.06 -1.48 -4.98
C HIS A 184 -1.61 -0.08 -4.52
N SER A 185 -1.46 0.87 -5.44
CA SER A 185 -1.03 2.24 -5.15
C SER A 185 -1.85 3.24 -5.97
N VAL A 186 -3.15 3.31 -5.67
CA VAL A 186 -4.04 4.31 -6.28
C VAL A 186 -3.80 5.65 -5.60
N ASP A 187 -3.35 6.64 -6.36
CA ASP A 187 -2.92 7.94 -5.85
C ASP A 187 -3.71 9.14 -6.40
N TYR A 188 -4.67 8.93 -7.30
CA TYR A 188 -5.48 9.98 -7.94
C TYR A 188 -4.64 11.11 -8.57
N HIS A 189 -3.42 10.82 -9.03
CA HIS A 189 -2.46 11.82 -9.49
C HIS A 189 -2.90 12.60 -10.76
N GLY A 190 -3.93 12.16 -11.48
CA GLY A 190 -4.51 12.92 -12.58
C GLY A 190 -4.92 14.34 -12.18
N LEU A 191 -5.52 14.52 -10.98
CA LEU A 191 -5.77 15.84 -10.42
C LEU A 191 -4.48 16.63 -10.22
N ILE A 192 -3.44 15.96 -9.68
CA ILE A 192 -2.16 16.59 -9.36
C ILE A 192 -1.50 17.12 -10.62
N LEU A 193 -1.56 16.38 -11.72
CA LEU A 193 -1.08 16.82 -13.04
C LEU A 193 -1.83 18.06 -13.52
N VAL A 194 -3.15 18.12 -13.34
CA VAL A 194 -3.96 19.30 -13.70
C VAL A 194 -3.55 20.52 -12.88
N VAL A 195 -3.44 20.40 -11.56
CA VAL A 195 -3.02 21.51 -10.68
C VAL A 195 -1.59 21.94 -11.00
N LEU A 196 -0.68 21.01 -11.26
CA LEU A 196 0.70 21.31 -11.66
C LEU A 196 0.75 22.06 -12.99
N LEU A 197 -0.06 21.63 -13.98
CA LEU A 197 -0.18 22.32 -15.27
C LEU A 197 -0.70 23.74 -15.09
N MET A 198 -1.79 23.92 -14.32
CA MET A 198 -2.33 25.25 -14.00
C MET A 198 -1.25 26.13 -13.36
N THR A 199 -0.49 25.60 -12.39
CA THR A 199 0.60 26.31 -11.73
C THR A 199 1.68 26.74 -12.73
N THR A 200 2.11 25.82 -13.58
CA THR A 200 3.14 26.05 -14.60
C THR A 200 2.72 27.14 -15.59
N VAL A 201 1.48 27.06 -16.08
CA VAL A 201 0.90 28.05 -17.03
C VAL A 201 0.83 29.43 -16.40
N VAL A 202 0.31 29.53 -15.18
CA VAL A 202 0.21 30.81 -14.46
C VAL A 202 1.57 31.44 -14.30
N LEU A 203 2.53 30.70 -13.78
CA LEU A 203 3.86 31.24 -13.51
C LEU A 203 4.61 31.58 -14.80
N PHE A 204 4.40 30.83 -15.89
CA PHE A 204 4.95 31.18 -17.20
C PHE A 204 4.45 32.54 -17.68
N PHE A 205 3.15 32.81 -17.59
CA PHE A 205 2.58 34.08 -18.04
C PHE A 205 2.96 35.24 -17.10
N LEU A 206 2.98 35.03 -15.78
CA LEU A 206 3.39 36.04 -14.82
C LEU A 206 4.87 36.42 -14.98
N ASN A 207 5.75 35.45 -15.15
CA ASN A 207 7.18 35.68 -15.37
C ASN A 207 7.45 36.40 -16.71
N ARG A 208 6.59 36.21 -17.72
CA ARG A 208 6.72 36.89 -18.99
C ARG A 208 6.25 38.35 -18.91
N ALA A 209 5.22 38.62 -18.08
CA ALA A 209 4.73 39.99 -17.82
C ALA A 209 5.77 40.80 -17.00
N THR A 210 6.34 40.19 -15.98
CA THR A 210 7.33 40.85 -15.08
C THR A 210 8.71 41.04 -15.73
N LYS A 211 9.12 40.21 -16.71
CA LYS A 211 10.40 40.43 -17.44
C LYS A 211 10.39 41.72 -18.26
N LYS A 212 9.23 42.31 -18.59
CA LYS A 212 9.13 43.61 -19.21
C LYS A 212 9.41 44.79 -18.24
N ASP A 213 9.20 44.58 -16.93
CA ASP A 213 9.35 45.61 -15.91
C ASP A 213 10.66 45.49 -15.08
N ILE A 214 11.44 44.40 -15.20
CA ILE A 214 12.63 44.08 -14.35
C ILE A 214 13.97 44.39 -15.06
N ALA A 215 14.00 45.23 -16.09
CA ALA A 215 15.29 45.68 -16.60
C ALA A 215 16.12 46.45 -15.52
N ASP A 216 15.51 46.84 -14.38
CA ASP A 216 16.09 47.71 -13.36
C ASP A 216 16.28 47.15 -11.95
N LYS A 217 16.00 45.87 -11.67
CA LYS A 217 16.16 45.30 -10.32
C LYS A 217 17.20 44.18 -10.24
N LYS A 218 18.44 44.55 -10.10
CA LYS A 218 19.60 43.69 -9.83
C LYS A 218 19.71 43.27 -8.36
N ASN A 219 18.79 42.75 -7.68
CA ASN A 219 18.99 42.09 -6.36
C ASN A 219 17.64 41.55 -5.85
N VAL A 220 17.15 40.44 -6.43
CA VAL A 220 16.13 39.65 -5.76
C VAL A 220 16.86 38.47 -5.12
N PRO A 221 16.75 38.26 -3.79
CA PRO A 221 17.31 37.07 -3.13
C PRO A 221 16.74 35.82 -3.82
N GLU A 222 17.53 34.73 -3.87
CA GLU A 222 17.04 33.44 -4.39
C GLU A 222 15.85 32.97 -3.55
N GLY A 223 14.65 33.34 -3.98
CA GLY A 223 13.42 33.24 -3.23
C GLY A 223 12.95 31.81 -3.04
N GLY A 224 12.07 31.62 -2.06
CA GLY A 224 11.40 30.37 -1.73
C GLY A 224 10.75 29.68 -2.94
N GLU A 225 10.24 30.46 -3.91
CA GLU A 225 9.73 29.97 -5.17
C GLU A 225 10.70 29.03 -5.91
N LYS A 226 11.96 29.40 -6.07
CA LYS A 226 12.97 28.54 -6.72
C LYS A 226 13.19 27.24 -5.96
N ARG A 227 13.14 27.28 -4.61
CA ARG A 227 13.30 26.08 -3.80
C ARG A 227 12.12 25.12 -3.97
N LEU A 228 10.91 25.64 -3.99
CA LEU A 228 9.69 24.84 -4.24
C LEU A 228 9.71 24.22 -5.64
N TRP A 229 10.05 24.98 -6.68
CA TRP A 229 10.22 24.47 -8.03
C TRP A 229 11.28 23.38 -8.15
N LYS A 230 12.41 23.57 -7.45
CA LYS A 230 13.45 22.55 -7.40
C LYS A 230 12.96 21.28 -6.70
N ALA A 231 12.19 21.41 -5.63
CA ALA A 231 11.59 20.26 -4.94
C ALA A 231 10.57 19.53 -5.84
N VAL A 232 9.70 20.26 -6.55
CA VAL A 232 8.76 19.69 -7.53
C VAL A 232 9.50 18.97 -8.65
N GLY A 233 10.50 19.63 -9.27
CA GLY A 233 11.30 19.04 -10.36
C GLY A 233 12.05 17.77 -9.94
N LEU A 234 12.66 17.79 -8.73
CA LEU A 234 13.32 16.61 -8.18
C LEU A 234 12.33 15.47 -7.92
N SER A 235 11.17 15.77 -7.35
CA SER A 235 10.13 14.78 -7.10
C SER A 235 9.62 14.14 -8.40
N LEU A 236 9.39 14.94 -9.45
CA LEU A 236 9.00 14.44 -10.78
C LEU A 236 10.09 13.55 -11.39
N ALA A 237 11.37 13.95 -11.27
CA ALA A 237 12.49 13.14 -11.77
C ALA A 237 12.59 11.79 -11.04
N VAL A 238 12.37 11.78 -9.72
CA VAL A 238 12.35 10.55 -8.91
C VAL A 238 11.18 9.66 -9.29
N ILE A 239 9.96 10.21 -9.45
CA ILE A 239 8.79 9.45 -9.93
C ILE A 239 9.04 8.83 -11.31
N ALA A 240 9.60 9.61 -12.24
CA ALA A 240 9.97 9.11 -13.57
C ALA A 240 11.01 7.97 -13.48
N GLY A 241 11.99 8.11 -12.58
CA GLY A 241 12.95 7.06 -12.28
C GLY A 241 12.30 5.79 -11.74
N PHE A 242 11.35 5.91 -10.81
CA PHE A 242 10.58 4.77 -10.29
C PHE A 242 9.77 4.08 -11.39
N ALA A 243 9.09 4.87 -12.23
CA ALA A 243 8.32 4.34 -13.34
C ALA A 243 9.20 3.60 -14.35
N ALA A 244 10.40 4.12 -14.64
CA ALA A 244 11.36 3.48 -15.52
C ALA A 244 11.96 2.19 -14.93
N VAL A 245 12.33 2.19 -13.65
CA VAL A 245 12.83 0.99 -12.95
C VAL A 245 11.76 -0.09 -12.94
N ALA A 246 10.52 0.24 -12.63
CA ALA A 246 9.41 -0.72 -12.63
C ALA A 246 9.15 -1.28 -14.04
N ALA A 247 9.11 -0.42 -15.07
CA ALA A 247 8.93 -0.85 -16.46
C ALA A 247 10.09 -1.73 -16.96
N LEU A 248 11.32 -1.39 -16.60
CA LEU A 248 12.50 -2.21 -16.93
C LEU A 248 12.44 -3.57 -16.25
N TRP A 249 12.02 -3.62 -14.99
CA TRP A 249 11.92 -4.85 -14.21
C TRP A 249 10.95 -5.86 -14.81
N ASP A 250 9.83 -5.38 -15.35
CA ASP A 250 8.79 -6.21 -15.96
C ASP A 250 8.99 -6.41 -17.48
N SER A 251 10.03 -5.81 -18.07
CA SER A 251 10.41 -6.02 -19.48
C SER A 251 11.14 -7.36 -19.68
N SER A 252 11.31 -7.76 -20.95
CA SER A 252 12.10 -8.95 -21.31
C SER A 252 13.54 -8.91 -20.78
N ILE A 253 14.16 -7.73 -20.72
CA ILE A 253 15.50 -7.54 -20.17
C ILE A 253 15.50 -7.79 -18.64
N GLY A 254 14.57 -7.20 -17.93
CA GLY A 254 14.43 -7.40 -16.48
C GLY A 254 14.13 -8.85 -16.12
N ILE A 255 13.27 -9.52 -16.89
CA ILE A 255 12.98 -10.96 -16.73
C ILE A 255 14.23 -11.80 -16.96
N ALA A 256 15.00 -11.54 -18.00
CA ALA A 256 16.25 -12.27 -18.28
C ALA A 256 17.25 -12.12 -17.12
N ILE A 257 17.41 -10.92 -16.56
CA ILE A 257 18.28 -10.66 -15.41
C ILE A 257 17.81 -11.44 -14.18
N ARG A 258 16.54 -11.33 -13.78
CA ARG A 258 16.05 -11.99 -12.57
C ARG A 258 15.93 -13.51 -12.69
N SER A 259 15.74 -14.03 -13.90
CA SER A 259 15.74 -15.47 -14.15
C SER A 259 17.15 -16.07 -14.07
N SER A 260 18.20 -15.32 -14.43
CA SER A 260 19.59 -15.75 -14.27
C SER A 260 20.07 -15.71 -12.82
N LEU A 261 19.41 -14.91 -11.97
CA LEU A 261 19.73 -14.75 -10.54
C LEU A 261 18.56 -15.34 -9.72
N GLY A 262 18.50 -16.67 -9.59
CA GLY A 262 17.37 -17.42 -9.03
C GLY A 262 16.72 -16.81 -7.77
N ALA A 263 17.52 -16.26 -6.85
CA ALA A 263 17.04 -15.55 -5.66
C ALA A 263 16.19 -14.30 -5.99
N LEU A 264 16.37 -13.69 -7.16
CA LEU A 264 15.62 -12.50 -7.59
C LEU A 264 14.37 -12.83 -8.40
N LYS A 265 14.14 -14.10 -8.78
CA LYS A 265 13.00 -14.46 -9.65
C LYS A 265 11.66 -13.99 -9.09
N GLY A 266 11.45 -14.18 -7.79
CA GLY A 266 10.23 -13.73 -7.09
C GLY A 266 10.29 -12.32 -6.51
N PHE A 267 11.40 -11.57 -6.71
CA PHE A 267 11.52 -10.21 -6.19
C PHE A 267 10.74 -9.21 -7.06
N GLN A 268 10.01 -8.31 -6.41
CA GLN A 268 9.10 -7.36 -7.07
C GLN A 268 9.66 -5.93 -6.98
N ALA A 269 10.71 -5.60 -7.77
CA ALA A 269 11.27 -4.24 -7.76
C ALA A 269 10.29 -3.18 -8.29
N ASN A 270 9.22 -3.57 -9.02
CA ASN A 270 8.14 -2.68 -9.43
C ASN A 270 7.41 -2.05 -8.23
N ARG A 271 7.53 -2.61 -7.01
CA ARG A 271 7.02 -2.02 -5.76
C ARG A 271 7.66 -0.68 -5.40
N VAL A 272 8.75 -0.28 -6.06
CA VAL A 272 9.31 1.10 -5.95
C VAL A 272 8.26 2.17 -6.25
N LEU A 273 7.26 1.87 -7.09
CA LEU A 273 6.13 2.75 -7.38
C LEU A 273 5.28 3.10 -6.15
N TRP A 274 5.33 2.30 -5.08
CA TRP A 274 4.63 2.58 -3.82
C TRP A 274 5.15 3.82 -3.09
N LEU A 275 6.33 4.31 -3.46
CA LEU A 275 6.88 5.57 -2.94
C LEU A 275 6.31 6.80 -3.67
N SER A 276 5.77 6.60 -4.87
CA SER A 276 5.28 7.69 -5.73
C SER A 276 4.13 8.50 -5.11
N PRO A 277 3.10 7.93 -4.44
CA PRO A 277 2.03 8.71 -3.84
C PRO A 277 2.52 9.78 -2.87
N CYS A 278 3.54 9.48 -2.06
CA CYS A 278 4.14 10.48 -1.15
C CYS A 278 4.66 11.69 -1.93
N LEU A 279 5.37 11.44 -3.03
CA LEU A 279 5.93 12.50 -3.88
C LEU A 279 4.86 13.25 -4.66
N TRP A 280 3.83 12.56 -5.18
CA TRP A 280 2.71 13.20 -5.88
C TRP A 280 1.97 14.20 -4.97
N TYR A 281 1.62 13.80 -3.75
CA TYR A 281 0.94 14.69 -2.81
C TYR A 281 1.83 15.81 -2.30
N PHE A 282 3.13 15.58 -2.19
CA PHE A 282 4.09 16.64 -1.92
C PHE A 282 4.15 17.65 -3.08
N ILE A 283 4.13 17.20 -4.35
CA ILE A 283 4.03 18.05 -5.55
C ILE A 283 2.74 18.85 -5.53
N LEU A 284 1.58 18.24 -5.21
CA LEU A 284 0.30 18.93 -5.08
C LEU A 284 0.40 20.10 -4.09
N GLY A 285 0.87 19.81 -2.88
CA GLY A 285 1.04 20.82 -1.84
C GLY A 285 1.98 21.95 -2.28
N CYS A 286 3.15 21.62 -2.84
CA CYS A 286 4.10 22.61 -3.36
C CYS A 286 3.51 23.45 -4.49
N SER A 287 2.73 22.86 -5.39
CA SER A 287 2.06 23.57 -6.48
C SER A 287 1.03 24.58 -5.95
N LEU A 288 0.24 24.19 -4.96
CA LEU A 288 -0.71 25.08 -4.29
C LEU A 288 0.02 26.19 -3.51
N LEU A 289 1.15 25.92 -2.88
CA LEU A 289 1.98 26.91 -2.22
C LEU A 289 2.56 27.92 -3.23
N LEU A 290 3.06 27.44 -4.38
CA LEU A 290 3.55 28.29 -5.47
C LEU A 290 2.45 29.21 -6.03
N LEU A 291 1.25 28.69 -6.23
CA LEU A 291 0.10 29.52 -6.62
C LEU A 291 -0.25 30.57 -5.55
N THR A 292 -0.16 30.18 -4.27
CA THR A 292 -0.42 31.08 -3.14
C THR A 292 0.57 32.24 -3.07
N GLU A 293 1.84 32.03 -3.45
CA GLU A 293 2.84 33.10 -3.51
C GLU A 293 2.46 34.22 -4.48
N GLN A 294 1.71 33.90 -5.53
CA GLN A 294 1.29 34.86 -6.56
C GLN A 294 0.07 35.71 -6.17
N LEU A 295 -0.55 35.45 -5.04
CA LEU A 295 -1.67 36.28 -4.58
C LEU A 295 -1.16 37.68 -4.18
N PRO A 296 -1.89 38.76 -4.47
CA PRO A 296 -1.51 40.09 -4.06
C PRO A 296 -1.45 40.20 -2.53
N GLU A 297 -0.45 40.91 -2.01
CA GLU A 297 -0.42 41.27 -0.58
C GLU A 297 -1.61 42.19 -0.26
N ARG A 298 -2.24 41.97 0.88
CA ARG A 298 -3.23 42.91 1.42
C ARG A 298 -2.50 44.15 1.90
N ASP A 299 -2.39 45.16 1.02
CA ASP A 299 -1.89 46.49 1.43
C ASP A 299 -2.89 47.14 2.39
N THR A 300 -2.44 47.32 3.61
CA THR A 300 -3.12 48.15 4.60
C THR A 300 -2.70 49.60 4.35
N GLY A 301 -3.20 50.26 3.33
CA GLY A 301 -3.18 51.70 3.31
C GLY A 301 -2.55 52.48 2.15
N ALA A 302 -2.21 51.87 1.00
CA ALA A 302 -1.73 52.65 -0.16
C ALA A 302 -2.80 52.75 -1.26
N GLU A 303 -3.03 53.94 -1.82
CA GLU A 303 -3.93 54.20 -2.98
C GLU A 303 -3.49 53.37 -4.19
N LYS A 304 -4.38 52.50 -4.64
CA LYS A 304 -4.16 51.61 -5.80
C LYS A 304 -4.38 52.39 -7.09
N THR A 305 -3.31 52.66 -7.82
CA THR A 305 -3.43 52.99 -9.24
C THR A 305 -4.05 51.83 -10.02
N GLY A 306 -5.01 52.11 -10.92
CA GLY A 306 -5.90 51.13 -11.56
C GLY A 306 -5.27 49.94 -12.28
N ASN A 307 -3.96 49.94 -12.57
CA ASN A 307 -3.22 48.83 -13.18
C ASN A 307 -2.85 47.70 -12.21
N GLY A 308 -2.67 47.99 -10.89
CA GLY A 308 -2.35 46.96 -9.89
C GLY A 308 -3.53 46.03 -9.60
N ARG A 309 -4.76 46.46 -9.85
CA ARG A 309 -5.98 45.65 -9.61
C ARG A 309 -6.19 44.54 -10.65
N ARG A 310 -5.84 44.80 -11.93
CA ARG A 310 -5.98 43.80 -13.02
C ARG A 310 -4.99 42.64 -12.90
N ASN A 311 -3.79 42.89 -12.40
CA ASN A 311 -2.73 41.87 -12.30
C ASN A 311 -2.97 40.84 -11.17
N GLY A 312 -3.85 41.12 -10.21
CA GLY A 312 -4.15 40.20 -9.08
C GLY A 312 -5.42 39.36 -9.28
N VAL A 313 -6.31 39.71 -10.20
CA VAL A 313 -7.62 39.03 -10.36
C VAL A 313 -7.45 37.65 -10.99
N ILE A 314 -6.66 37.53 -12.07
CA ILE A 314 -6.45 36.26 -12.77
C ILE A 314 -5.75 35.23 -11.88
N PRO A 315 -4.61 35.52 -11.21
CA PRO A 315 -4.01 34.58 -10.25
C PRO A 315 -5.00 34.17 -9.16
N GLY A 316 -5.77 35.10 -8.61
CA GLY A 316 -6.77 34.81 -7.58
C GLY A 316 -7.84 33.82 -8.04
N ILE A 317 -8.36 33.97 -9.26
CA ILE A 317 -9.34 33.01 -9.83
C ILE A 317 -8.73 31.64 -10.03
N ILE A 318 -7.48 31.53 -10.48
CA ILE A 318 -6.83 30.26 -10.73
C ILE A 318 -6.49 29.54 -9.41
N VAL A 319 -6.02 30.30 -8.40
CA VAL A 319 -5.81 29.75 -7.05
C VAL A 319 -7.13 29.19 -6.50
N MET A 320 -8.21 29.94 -6.63
CA MET A 320 -9.53 29.51 -6.18
C MET A 320 -10.00 28.27 -6.94
N ALA A 321 -9.83 28.20 -8.24
CA ALA A 321 -10.19 27.03 -9.06
C ALA A 321 -9.36 25.80 -8.66
N ALA A 322 -8.05 25.94 -8.49
CA ALA A 322 -7.17 24.86 -8.04
C ALA A 322 -7.55 24.36 -6.64
N MET A 323 -7.88 25.27 -5.72
CA MET A 323 -8.35 24.92 -4.37
C MET A 323 -9.69 24.19 -4.40
N LEU A 324 -10.66 24.68 -5.18
CA LEU A 324 -11.98 24.04 -5.32
C LEU A 324 -11.84 22.63 -5.92
N LEU A 325 -11.02 22.48 -6.97
CA LEU A 325 -10.72 21.18 -7.55
C LEU A 325 -10.08 20.24 -6.53
N THR A 326 -9.15 20.72 -5.73
CA THR A 326 -8.49 19.94 -4.66
C THR A 326 -9.49 19.54 -3.58
N VAL A 327 -10.36 20.45 -3.14
CA VAL A 327 -11.41 20.17 -2.15
C VAL A 327 -12.42 19.15 -2.69
N ALA A 328 -12.83 19.27 -3.97
CA ALA A 328 -13.73 18.31 -4.59
C ALA A 328 -13.13 16.90 -4.65
N THR A 329 -11.84 16.79 -4.99
CA THR A 329 -11.15 15.49 -5.00
C THR A 329 -10.91 14.95 -3.60
N ALA A 330 -10.62 15.81 -2.61
CA ALA A 330 -10.57 15.40 -1.20
C ALA A 330 -11.92 14.81 -0.77
N GLY A 331 -13.02 15.47 -1.14
CA GLY A 331 -14.37 14.95 -0.90
C GLY A 331 -14.59 13.57 -1.54
N LYS A 332 -14.16 13.38 -2.80
CA LYS A 332 -14.22 12.08 -3.48
C LYS A 332 -13.44 11.00 -2.72
N ILE A 333 -12.18 11.27 -2.39
CA ILE A 333 -11.31 10.32 -1.65
C ILE A 333 -11.95 9.94 -0.30
N LEU A 334 -12.48 10.91 0.44
CA LEU A 334 -13.13 10.66 1.73
C LEU A 334 -14.42 9.83 1.59
N LEU A 335 -15.22 10.11 0.56
CA LEU A 335 -16.47 9.38 0.29
C LEU A 335 -16.25 7.95 -0.21
N GLU A 336 -15.14 7.69 -0.91
CA GLU A 336 -14.75 6.37 -1.38
C GLU A 336 -13.93 5.58 -0.33
N SER A 337 -13.47 6.24 0.72
CA SER A 337 -12.71 5.62 1.80
C SER A 337 -13.62 4.91 2.81
N ASN A 338 -13.00 4.07 3.66
CA ASN A 338 -13.68 3.42 4.80
C ASN A 338 -14.21 4.41 5.85
N LEU A 339 -13.92 5.70 5.74
CA LEU A 339 -14.44 6.73 6.63
C LEU A 339 -15.97 6.86 6.52
N LYS A 340 -16.50 6.81 5.29
CA LYS A 340 -17.95 6.97 5.04
C LYS A 340 -18.78 5.90 5.75
N PRO A 341 -18.58 4.59 5.56
CA PRO A 341 -19.37 3.58 6.26
C PRO A 341 -19.18 3.64 7.78
N ASN A 342 -17.99 3.96 8.28
CA ASN A 342 -17.75 4.12 9.70
C ASN A 342 -18.51 5.31 10.31
N LEU A 343 -18.55 6.45 9.62
CA LEU A 343 -19.36 7.60 10.05
C LEU A 343 -20.85 7.30 9.97
N GLN A 344 -21.32 6.62 8.93
CA GLN A 344 -22.72 6.20 8.80
C GLN A 344 -23.11 5.26 9.94
N LYS A 345 -22.24 4.32 10.30
CA LYS A 345 -22.46 3.41 11.44
C LYS A 345 -22.49 4.17 12.78
N LEU A 346 -21.66 5.20 12.93
CA LEU A 346 -21.63 6.03 14.15
C LEU A 346 -22.91 6.86 14.33
N VAL A 347 -23.44 7.39 13.23
CA VAL A 347 -24.68 8.21 13.25
C VAL A 347 -25.94 7.34 13.30
N ASN A 348 -25.94 6.22 12.60
CA ASN A 348 -27.03 5.24 12.57
C ASN A 348 -26.47 3.87 12.92
N TRP A 349 -26.65 3.43 14.17
CA TRP A 349 -26.14 2.14 14.65
C TRP A 349 -26.70 0.95 13.86
N ASN A 350 -27.89 1.09 13.30
CA ASN A 350 -28.54 0.07 12.46
C ASN A 350 -28.10 0.11 11.01
N TYR A 351 -27.14 0.96 10.63
CA TYR A 351 -26.60 0.97 9.27
C TYR A 351 -25.96 -0.38 8.95
N ALA A 352 -26.47 -1.04 7.90
CA ALA A 352 -26.03 -2.35 7.47
C ALA A 352 -24.66 -2.26 6.75
N ALA A 353 -23.60 -2.13 7.54
CA ALA A 353 -22.23 -2.29 7.06
C ALA A 353 -21.66 -3.57 7.65
N MET A 354 -21.11 -4.42 6.83
CA MET A 354 -20.39 -5.61 7.27
C MET A 354 -19.26 -5.23 8.22
N SER A 355 -19.26 -5.79 9.42
CA SER A 355 -18.15 -5.64 10.36
C SER A 355 -17.06 -6.68 10.11
N PHE A 356 -15.85 -6.44 10.65
CA PHE A 356 -14.81 -7.48 10.64
C PHE A 356 -15.28 -8.76 11.35
N ARG A 357 -16.07 -8.64 12.43
CA ARG A 357 -16.63 -9.78 13.16
C ARG A 357 -17.54 -10.62 12.27
N ASP A 358 -18.39 -9.97 11.47
CA ASP A 358 -19.32 -10.64 10.56
C ASP A 358 -18.57 -11.30 9.39
N TYR A 359 -17.59 -10.59 8.78
CA TYR A 359 -16.76 -11.13 7.69
C TYR A 359 -15.88 -12.30 8.14
N TYR A 360 -15.26 -12.19 9.31
CA TYR A 360 -14.45 -13.27 9.89
C TYR A 360 -15.30 -14.36 10.55
N ALA A 361 -16.64 -14.25 10.48
CA ALA A 361 -17.59 -15.24 10.97
C ALA A 361 -17.29 -15.73 12.40
N VAL A 362 -16.87 -14.82 13.27
CA VAL A 362 -16.38 -15.17 14.62
C VAL A 362 -17.39 -16.01 15.38
N ASP A 363 -18.66 -15.57 15.42
CA ASP A 363 -19.71 -16.27 16.16
C ASP A 363 -20.10 -17.63 15.53
N VAL A 364 -19.84 -17.82 14.22
CA VAL A 364 -20.09 -19.08 13.52
C VAL A 364 -18.96 -20.06 13.79
N LEU A 365 -17.72 -19.60 13.76
CA LEU A 365 -16.56 -20.42 14.04
C LEU A 365 -16.46 -20.82 15.52
N ASP A 366 -16.95 -19.99 16.46
CA ASP A 366 -17.17 -20.38 17.85
C ASP A 366 -18.08 -21.62 17.94
N GLN A 367 -19.21 -21.62 17.22
CA GLN A 367 -20.12 -22.76 17.18
C GLN A 367 -19.48 -24.01 16.58
N VAL A 368 -18.65 -23.86 15.56
CA VAL A 368 -17.92 -24.97 14.95
C VAL A 368 -16.92 -25.59 15.93
N GLN A 369 -16.13 -24.75 16.63
CA GLN A 369 -15.18 -25.24 17.64
C GLN A 369 -15.89 -25.96 18.79
N GLU A 370 -16.99 -25.38 19.30
CA GLU A 370 -17.79 -25.98 20.36
C GLU A 370 -18.35 -27.34 19.94
N TYR A 371 -18.90 -27.42 18.71
CA TYR A 371 -19.42 -28.66 18.16
C TYR A 371 -18.34 -29.75 18.05
N LEU A 372 -17.13 -29.41 17.55
CA LEU A 372 -16.03 -30.35 17.47
C LEU A 372 -15.63 -30.84 18.85
N ARG A 373 -15.45 -29.95 19.81
CA ARG A 373 -15.11 -30.31 21.19
C ARG A 373 -16.13 -31.24 21.84
N GLU A 374 -17.44 -30.97 21.65
CA GLU A 374 -18.50 -31.77 22.26
C GLU A 374 -18.67 -33.14 21.61
N ASN A 375 -18.49 -33.25 20.28
CA ASN A 375 -18.79 -34.47 19.54
C ASN A 375 -17.55 -35.35 19.28
N THR A 376 -16.33 -34.80 19.33
CA THR A 376 -15.09 -35.55 19.08
C THR A 376 -14.14 -35.52 20.27
N GLY A 377 -14.29 -34.55 21.17
CA GLY A 377 -13.36 -34.31 22.27
C GLY A 377 -12.04 -33.66 21.83
N GLU A 378 -11.92 -33.21 20.58
CA GLU A 378 -10.71 -32.63 20.01
C GLU A 378 -10.66 -31.12 20.23
N GLU A 379 -9.47 -30.61 20.54
CA GLU A 379 -9.17 -29.18 20.64
C GLU A 379 -8.46 -28.70 19.34
N PRO A 380 -8.44 -27.38 19.02
CA PRO A 380 -7.87 -26.88 17.76
C PRO A 380 -6.45 -27.31 17.43
N GLN A 381 -5.63 -27.63 18.44
CA GLN A 381 -4.27 -28.16 18.23
C GLN A 381 -4.23 -29.61 17.75
N ASP A 382 -5.32 -30.37 17.93
CA ASP A 382 -5.36 -31.81 17.65
C ASP A 382 -5.69 -32.12 16.18
N TYR A 383 -6.23 -31.12 15.45
CA TYR A 383 -6.64 -31.27 14.05
C TYR A 383 -6.15 -30.13 13.16
N ARG A 384 -6.26 -30.35 11.86
CA ARG A 384 -6.01 -29.34 10.83
C ARG A 384 -7.23 -29.16 9.94
N VAL A 385 -7.49 -27.90 9.57
CA VAL A 385 -8.63 -27.56 8.70
C VAL A 385 -8.18 -27.00 7.35
N VAL A 386 -9.08 -27.11 6.38
CA VAL A 386 -9.03 -26.42 5.10
C VAL A 386 -10.36 -25.73 4.85
N SER A 387 -10.38 -24.68 4.03
CA SER A 387 -11.54 -23.83 3.80
C SER A 387 -11.92 -23.80 2.33
N LEU A 388 -13.20 -24.04 2.00
CA LEU A 388 -13.74 -23.93 0.65
C LEU A 388 -14.78 -22.80 0.58
N GLY A 389 -14.51 -21.79 -0.26
CA GLY A 389 -15.36 -20.61 -0.37
C GLY A 389 -15.36 -19.72 0.88
N ILE A 390 -14.43 -19.92 1.80
CA ILE A 390 -14.18 -19.13 2.99
C ILE A 390 -12.75 -18.62 2.91
N ASP A 391 -12.52 -17.34 3.23
CA ASP A 391 -11.16 -16.83 3.38
C ASP A 391 -10.46 -17.59 4.53
N PRO A 392 -9.37 -18.35 4.26
CA PRO A 392 -8.67 -19.10 5.31
C PRO A 392 -8.20 -18.22 6.48
N ALA A 393 -8.02 -16.91 6.24
CA ALA A 393 -7.71 -15.97 7.30
C ALA A 393 -8.79 -15.90 8.37
N ALA A 394 -10.05 -16.24 8.07
CA ALA A 394 -11.11 -16.30 9.07
C ALA A 394 -10.87 -17.44 10.07
N ALA A 395 -10.59 -18.63 9.58
CA ALA A 395 -10.27 -19.78 10.42
C ALA A 395 -8.96 -19.55 11.23
N LEU A 396 -7.90 -19.03 10.57
CA LEU A 396 -6.64 -18.67 11.23
C LEU A 396 -6.84 -17.63 12.35
N TYR A 397 -7.62 -16.58 12.09
CA TYR A 397 -7.93 -15.55 13.09
C TYR A 397 -8.63 -16.14 14.32
N HIS A 398 -9.44 -17.16 14.10
CA HIS A 398 -10.19 -17.86 15.14
C HIS A 398 -9.37 -18.91 15.93
N GLY A 399 -8.12 -19.13 15.52
CA GLY A 399 -7.18 -20.04 16.19
C GLY A 399 -7.19 -21.47 15.66
N PHE A 400 -7.84 -21.75 14.53
CA PHE A 400 -7.69 -23.03 13.85
C PHE A 400 -6.30 -23.18 13.25
N TYR A 401 -5.79 -24.39 13.23
CA TYR A 401 -4.57 -24.74 12.51
C TYR A 401 -4.94 -25.11 11.06
N CYS A 402 -4.65 -24.20 10.13
CA CYS A 402 -5.02 -24.33 8.73
C CYS A 402 -3.88 -24.88 7.88
N LEU A 403 -4.21 -25.76 6.93
CA LEU A 403 -3.29 -26.20 5.87
C LEU A 403 -3.32 -25.25 4.67
N ASP A 404 -4.40 -24.53 4.51
CA ASP A 404 -4.60 -23.54 3.45
C ASP A 404 -4.26 -22.12 3.91
N GLY A 405 -4.06 -21.23 2.95
CA GLY A 405 -3.78 -19.83 3.26
C GLY A 405 -3.11 -19.07 2.13
N TYR A 406 -3.09 -17.75 2.27
CA TYR A 406 -2.30 -16.88 1.41
C TYR A 406 -0.90 -16.68 1.98
N SER A 407 0.12 -17.11 1.25
CA SER A 407 1.51 -16.93 1.66
C SER A 407 2.39 -16.39 0.53
N ASN A 408 3.18 -15.38 0.86
CA ASN A 408 4.13 -14.79 -0.09
C ASN A 408 5.43 -15.60 -0.22
N ASN A 409 5.69 -16.56 0.67
CA ASN A 409 6.86 -17.42 0.61
C ASN A 409 6.64 -18.69 1.42
N TYR A 410 6.75 -19.84 0.77
CA TYR A 410 6.70 -21.17 1.36
C TYR A 410 7.43 -22.17 0.44
N SER A 411 7.66 -23.41 0.90
CA SER A 411 8.45 -24.38 0.15
C SER A 411 7.74 -24.89 -1.09
N LEU A 412 8.50 -25.15 -2.14
CA LEU A 412 8.00 -25.74 -3.38
C LEU A 412 7.43 -27.16 -3.13
N GLU A 413 8.04 -27.92 -2.22
CA GLU A 413 7.54 -29.23 -1.82
C GLU A 413 6.10 -29.14 -1.27
N TYR A 414 5.85 -28.14 -0.38
CA TYR A 414 4.50 -27.94 0.13
C TYR A 414 3.50 -27.58 -0.98
N LYS A 415 3.92 -26.74 -1.94
CA LYS A 415 3.09 -26.41 -3.11
C LYS A 415 2.68 -27.66 -3.87
N HIS A 416 3.64 -28.54 -4.16
CA HIS A 416 3.37 -29.78 -4.92
C HIS A 416 2.45 -30.72 -4.14
N ARG A 417 2.69 -30.92 -2.85
CA ARG A 417 1.80 -31.73 -2.00
C ARG A 417 0.37 -31.13 -1.91
N PHE A 418 0.25 -29.81 -1.81
CA PHE A 418 -1.05 -29.16 -1.78
C PHE A 418 -1.75 -29.23 -3.16
N ARG A 419 -0.97 -29.19 -4.25
CA ARG A 419 -1.50 -29.39 -5.62
C ARG A 419 -2.20 -30.73 -5.79
N GLU A 420 -1.69 -31.79 -5.20
CA GLU A 420 -2.33 -33.11 -5.25
C GLU A 420 -3.74 -33.06 -4.68
N ILE A 421 -3.94 -32.34 -3.58
CA ILE A 421 -5.25 -32.18 -2.94
C ILE A 421 -6.28 -31.55 -3.89
N ILE A 422 -5.87 -30.50 -4.62
CA ILE A 422 -6.76 -29.69 -5.46
C ILE A 422 -6.72 -30.09 -6.94
N ALA A 423 -5.92 -31.09 -7.32
CA ALA A 423 -5.75 -31.51 -8.71
C ALA A 423 -7.08 -31.80 -9.44
N PRO A 424 -8.09 -32.46 -8.82
CA PRO A 424 -9.35 -32.70 -9.50
C PRO A 424 -10.09 -31.43 -9.94
N GLU A 425 -9.98 -30.34 -9.19
CA GLU A 425 -10.59 -29.06 -9.55
C GLU A 425 -9.73 -28.24 -10.52
N LEU A 426 -8.39 -28.36 -10.44
CA LEU A 426 -7.48 -27.74 -11.41
C LEU A 426 -7.69 -28.34 -12.80
N ASP A 427 -7.82 -29.66 -12.90
CA ASP A 427 -8.02 -30.38 -14.17
C ASP A 427 -9.33 -29.99 -14.89
N LYS A 428 -10.32 -29.45 -14.16
CA LYS A 428 -11.57 -28.93 -14.71
C LYS A 428 -11.45 -27.49 -15.25
N SER A 429 -10.38 -26.74 -14.93
CA SER A 429 -10.28 -25.31 -15.23
C SER A 429 -8.85 -24.85 -15.48
N GLU A 430 -8.52 -24.63 -16.77
CA GLU A 430 -7.22 -24.06 -17.20
C GLU A 430 -6.86 -22.77 -16.45
N TYR A 431 -7.85 -21.92 -16.13
CA TYR A 431 -7.64 -20.69 -15.35
C TYR A 431 -7.14 -20.99 -13.92
N LEU A 432 -7.71 -21.98 -13.25
CA LEU A 432 -7.31 -22.37 -11.89
C LEU A 432 -5.94 -23.03 -11.89
N GLU A 433 -5.70 -23.93 -12.85
CA GLU A 433 -4.42 -24.61 -13.05
C GLU A 433 -3.31 -23.57 -13.30
N ASP A 434 -3.48 -22.67 -14.27
CA ASP A 434 -2.52 -21.62 -14.58
C ASP A 434 -2.24 -20.73 -13.36
N SER A 435 -3.30 -20.31 -12.66
CA SER A 435 -3.20 -19.47 -11.47
C SER A 435 -2.45 -20.15 -10.32
N PHE A 436 -2.65 -21.44 -10.09
CA PHE A 436 -1.96 -22.16 -9.02
C PHE A 436 -0.52 -22.53 -9.42
N ASP A 437 -0.35 -23.13 -10.60
CA ASP A 437 0.95 -23.64 -11.04
C ASP A 437 1.95 -22.52 -11.31
N HIS A 438 1.51 -21.41 -11.91
CA HIS A 438 2.39 -20.34 -12.33
C HIS A 438 2.48 -19.13 -11.37
N TRP A 439 1.60 -19.06 -10.36
CA TRP A 439 1.69 -18.04 -9.32
C TRP A 439 1.67 -18.62 -7.91
N GLY A 440 0.68 -19.40 -7.55
CA GLY A 440 0.62 -20.26 -6.37
C GLY A 440 0.71 -19.59 -5.00
N ASN A 441 0.52 -18.28 -4.85
CA ASN A 441 0.52 -17.63 -3.52
C ASN A 441 -0.71 -18.00 -2.68
N ARG A 442 -1.76 -18.54 -3.32
CA ARG A 442 -2.96 -19.04 -2.65
C ARG A 442 -2.93 -20.57 -2.66
N CYS A 443 -2.56 -21.15 -1.51
CA CYS A 443 -2.91 -22.54 -1.23
C CYS A 443 -4.36 -22.55 -0.72
N TYR A 444 -5.32 -22.48 -1.63
CA TYR A 444 -6.75 -22.49 -1.32
C TYR A 444 -7.39 -23.73 -1.94
N LEU A 445 -8.46 -24.19 -1.33
CA LEU A 445 -9.36 -25.09 -2.05
C LEU A 445 -10.11 -24.25 -3.08
N PHE A 446 -9.94 -24.58 -4.35
CA PHE A 446 -10.63 -23.95 -5.47
C PHE A 446 -11.82 -24.79 -5.90
N SER A 447 -12.79 -24.17 -6.57
CA SER A 447 -13.82 -24.90 -7.30
C SER A 447 -13.92 -24.38 -8.73
N ALA A 448 -13.97 -25.30 -9.67
CA ALA A 448 -14.19 -25.01 -11.09
C ALA A 448 -15.61 -24.49 -11.38
N GLU A 449 -16.56 -24.69 -10.46
CA GLU A 449 -17.92 -24.16 -10.57
C GLU A 449 -17.98 -22.65 -10.32
N CYS A 450 -16.99 -22.08 -9.62
CA CYS A 450 -16.90 -20.64 -9.36
C CYS A 450 -15.44 -20.16 -9.47
N PRO A 451 -14.79 -20.33 -10.63
CA PRO A 451 -13.38 -19.98 -10.80
C PRO A 451 -13.15 -18.47 -10.54
N GLY A 452 -12.17 -18.15 -9.70
CA GLY A 452 -11.87 -16.78 -9.31
C GLY A 452 -12.67 -16.21 -8.13
N TYR A 453 -13.70 -16.90 -7.65
CA TYR A 453 -14.39 -16.55 -6.41
C TYR A 453 -13.80 -17.37 -5.24
N TYR A 454 -13.05 -16.70 -4.38
CA TYR A 454 -12.40 -17.33 -3.22
C TYR A 454 -13.23 -17.25 -1.95
N THR A 455 -14.30 -16.47 -1.97
CA THR A 455 -15.25 -16.30 -0.87
C THR A 455 -16.67 -16.34 -1.40
N ILE A 456 -17.53 -17.11 -0.73
CA ILE A 456 -18.93 -17.28 -1.10
C ILE A 456 -19.78 -16.77 0.06
N GLU A 457 -20.53 -15.69 -0.19
CA GLU A 457 -21.49 -15.17 0.78
C GLU A 457 -22.62 -16.19 1.01
N LYS A 458 -23.13 -16.27 2.22
CA LYS A 458 -24.26 -17.13 2.55
C LYS A 458 -25.45 -16.86 1.63
N GLY A 459 -26.00 -17.89 1.04
CA GLY A 459 -27.07 -17.80 0.04
C GLY A 459 -27.53 -19.16 -0.45
N GLY A 460 -28.14 -19.17 -1.62
CA GLY A 460 -28.68 -20.39 -2.24
C GLY A 460 -27.66 -21.21 -3.06
N PHE A 461 -26.37 -20.84 -3.05
CA PHE A 461 -25.34 -21.58 -3.78
C PHE A 461 -25.00 -22.91 -3.09
N TYR A 462 -24.76 -23.94 -3.86
CA TYR A 462 -24.22 -25.24 -3.46
C TYR A 462 -23.32 -25.79 -4.56
N PHE A 463 -22.35 -26.61 -4.18
CA PHE A 463 -21.44 -27.26 -5.11
C PHE A 463 -22.08 -28.54 -5.63
N GLN A 464 -22.19 -28.67 -6.96
CA GLN A 464 -22.84 -29.84 -7.63
C GLN A 464 -21.83 -30.93 -7.99
N ASP A 465 -20.65 -30.56 -8.41
CA ASP A 465 -19.60 -31.45 -8.91
C ASP A 465 -18.21 -31.11 -8.33
N TYR A 466 -18.18 -30.73 -7.05
CA TYR A 466 -16.92 -30.47 -6.37
C TYR A 466 -16.19 -31.76 -6.03
N THR A 467 -14.92 -31.84 -6.37
CA THR A 467 -14.07 -33.00 -6.11
C THR A 467 -12.74 -32.60 -5.49
N ILE A 468 -12.25 -33.44 -4.60
CA ILE A 468 -10.97 -33.24 -3.89
C ILE A 468 -10.28 -34.58 -3.71
N ASP A 469 -8.95 -34.60 -3.70
CA ASP A 469 -8.21 -35.78 -3.24
C ASP A 469 -8.13 -35.77 -1.70
N ALA A 470 -9.11 -36.44 -1.08
CA ALA A 470 -9.19 -36.55 0.38
C ALA A 470 -8.02 -37.33 0.99
N GLU A 471 -7.45 -38.31 0.26
CA GLU A 471 -6.29 -39.06 0.73
C GLU A 471 -5.04 -38.18 0.82
N SER A 472 -4.78 -37.38 -0.23
CA SER A 472 -3.68 -36.39 -0.20
C SER A 472 -3.88 -35.34 0.90
N LEU A 473 -5.14 -34.90 1.14
CA LEU A 473 -5.45 -33.99 2.24
C LEU A 473 -5.15 -34.63 3.60
N ARG A 474 -5.54 -35.88 3.80
CA ARG A 474 -5.28 -36.63 5.03
C ARG A 474 -3.78 -36.86 5.25
N GLN A 475 -3.03 -37.19 4.20
CA GLN A 475 -1.56 -37.35 4.25
C GLN A 475 -0.84 -36.04 4.61
N LEU A 476 -1.44 -34.90 4.25
CA LEU A 476 -0.93 -33.60 4.69
C LEU A 476 -1.34 -33.25 6.13
N GLY A 477 -2.21 -34.07 6.76
CA GLY A 477 -2.69 -33.91 8.12
C GLY A 477 -4.05 -33.24 8.25
N GLY A 478 -4.81 -33.07 7.14
CA GLY A 478 -6.14 -32.46 7.14
C GLY A 478 -7.19 -33.38 7.76
N SER A 479 -7.94 -32.88 8.73
CA SER A 479 -8.99 -33.60 9.44
C SER A 479 -10.37 -33.11 9.06
N TYR A 480 -10.54 -31.81 8.84
CA TYR A 480 -11.83 -31.19 8.57
C TYR A 480 -11.78 -30.20 7.43
N LEU A 481 -12.91 -30.10 6.71
CA LEU A 481 -13.15 -29.08 5.70
C LEU A 481 -14.31 -28.20 6.13
N LEU A 482 -14.06 -26.88 6.12
CA LEU A 482 -15.03 -25.81 6.36
C LEU A 482 -15.52 -25.31 5.00
N SER A 483 -16.78 -25.53 4.63
CA SER A 483 -17.32 -25.08 3.34
C SER A 483 -18.39 -24.01 3.52
N ALA A 484 -18.29 -22.92 2.73
CA ALA A 484 -19.31 -21.87 2.70
C ALA A 484 -20.63 -22.32 2.08
N ALA A 485 -20.64 -23.44 1.36
CA ALA A 485 -21.79 -23.99 0.68
C ALA A 485 -21.86 -25.51 0.85
N TYR A 486 -23.07 -26.06 0.74
CA TYR A 486 -23.27 -27.51 0.74
C TYR A 486 -22.55 -28.13 -0.46
N ILE A 487 -21.92 -29.28 -0.24
CA ILE A 487 -21.27 -30.09 -1.29
C ILE A 487 -22.16 -31.31 -1.56
N ASP A 488 -22.71 -31.39 -2.77
CA ASP A 488 -23.49 -32.53 -3.19
C ASP A 488 -22.56 -33.72 -3.40
N HIS A 489 -23.06 -34.94 -3.12
CA HIS A 489 -22.28 -36.19 -3.25
C HIS A 489 -20.89 -36.16 -2.55
N SER A 490 -20.76 -35.43 -1.43
CA SER A 490 -19.47 -35.27 -0.71
C SER A 490 -18.84 -36.60 -0.29
N GLU A 491 -19.65 -37.61 0.00
CA GLU A 491 -19.18 -38.96 0.39
C GLU A 491 -18.39 -39.64 -0.74
N ASP A 492 -18.74 -39.38 -1.98
CA ASP A 492 -18.03 -39.92 -3.15
C ASP A 492 -16.61 -39.37 -3.29
N THR A 493 -16.36 -38.23 -2.65
CA THR A 493 -15.05 -37.56 -2.62
C THR A 493 -14.28 -37.75 -1.30
N GLY A 494 -14.73 -38.66 -0.44
CA GLY A 494 -14.09 -38.95 0.85
C GLY A 494 -14.36 -37.90 1.94
N LEU A 495 -15.51 -37.18 1.83
CA LEU A 495 -15.91 -36.16 2.80
C LEU A 495 -17.24 -36.54 3.46
N GLU A 496 -17.27 -36.69 4.77
CA GLU A 496 -18.47 -36.96 5.55
C GLU A 496 -19.05 -35.66 6.12
N LEU A 497 -20.29 -35.34 5.77
CA LEU A 497 -21.00 -34.20 6.38
C LEU A 497 -21.32 -34.50 7.85
N MET A 498 -20.75 -33.70 8.77
CA MET A 498 -20.88 -33.98 10.22
C MET A 498 -22.26 -33.61 10.78
N ARG A 499 -22.98 -32.70 10.15
CA ARG A 499 -24.39 -32.38 10.47
C ARG A 499 -25.11 -31.79 9.26
N PRO A 500 -26.41 -32.06 9.09
CA PRO A 500 -27.19 -31.60 7.95
C PRO A 500 -27.33 -30.09 7.86
N GLU A 501 -27.49 -29.41 9.01
CA GLU A 501 -27.67 -27.96 9.05
C GLU A 501 -26.32 -27.26 9.11
N ALA A 502 -26.19 -26.18 8.34
CA ALA A 502 -25.03 -25.31 8.43
C ALA A 502 -24.95 -24.57 9.77
N PHE A 503 -23.75 -24.20 10.16
CA PHE A 503 -23.52 -23.21 11.18
C PHE A 503 -23.70 -21.82 10.57
N GLU A 504 -24.57 -20.99 11.13
CA GLU A 504 -24.79 -19.63 10.65
C GLU A 504 -25.34 -18.70 11.75
N THR A 505 -25.16 -17.40 11.58
CA THR A 505 -25.80 -16.35 12.36
C THR A 505 -26.45 -15.34 11.43
N GLU A 506 -27.35 -14.50 11.93
CA GLU A 506 -28.07 -13.52 11.11
C GLU A 506 -27.10 -12.59 10.35
N ASN A 507 -26.04 -12.14 10.99
CA ASN A 507 -25.13 -11.12 10.46
C ASN A 507 -23.85 -11.69 9.84
N SER A 508 -23.55 -12.99 9.98
CA SER A 508 -22.33 -13.57 9.42
C SER A 508 -22.31 -13.49 7.90
N TYR A 509 -21.13 -13.22 7.33
CA TYR A 509 -20.91 -13.25 5.90
C TYR A 509 -21.02 -14.68 5.34
N TYR A 510 -20.43 -15.64 6.06
CA TYR A 510 -20.44 -17.04 5.70
C TYR A 510 -21.56 -17.81 6.44
N ARG A 511 -22.01 -18.84 5.79
CA ARG A 511 -22.62 -20.05 6.35
C ARG A 511 -21.55 -21.13 6.27
N ILE A 512 -21.44 -22.02 7.26
CA ILE A 512 -20.39 -23.04 7.30
C ILE A 512 -21.00 -24.43 7.41
N TYR A 513 -20.74 -25.28 6.42
CA TYR A 513 -20.92 -26.72 6.49
C TYR A 513 -19.60 -27.37 6.90
N LEU A 514 -19.66 -28.27 7.88
CA LEU A 514 -18.48 -28.94 8.44
C LEU A 514 -18.43 -30.37 7.91
N TYR A 515 -17.32 -30.70 7.25
CA TYR A 515 -17.05 -32.05 6.74
C TYR A 515 -15.84 -32.64 7.44
N ARG A 516 -15.92 -33.95 7.75
CA ARG A 516 -14.78 -34.74 8.18
C ARG A 516 -14.12 -35.40 6.97
N VAL A 517 -12.80 -35.41 6.94
CA VAL A 517 -12.03 -36.18 5.94
C VAL A 517 -12.05 -37.65 6.36
N MET A 518 -12.63 -38.51 5.52
CA MET A 518 -12.81 -39.93 5.84
C MET A 518 -11.49 -40.69 5.69
N ASP A 519 -11.31 -41.72 6.52
CA ASP A 519 -10.27 -42.71 6.31
C ASP A 519 -10.69 -43.62 5.14
N ASN A 520 -9.81 -43.85 4.18
CA ASN A 520 -10.04 -44.86 3.16
C ASN A 520 -10.13 -46.25 3.86
N LYS A 521 -11.27 -46.92 3.72
CA LYS A 521 -11.48 -48.28 4.21
C LYS A 521 -10.69 -49.28 3.39
#